data_67f7320afc800aedf507fe3d7a2019e2
#
_entry.id   67f7320afc800aedf507fe3d7a2019e2
#
_cell.length_a   1.000
_cell.length_b   1.000
_cell.length_c   1.000
_cell.angle_alpha   90.00
_cell.angle_beta   90.00
_cell.angle_gamma   90.00
#
_symmetry.space_group_name_H-M   'P 1'
#
loop_
_entity.id
_entity.type
_entity.pdbx_description
1 polymer ?
#
loop_
_entity_poly.entity_id
_entity_poly.type
_entity_poly.pdbx_seq_one_letter_code
_entity_poly.pdbx_strand_id
1 'polypeptide(L)'
;MLDKSLYELLEQNHAYASVLHWCGIDAFDYLDETLGDVCRIKNISTYNVAQALSELESNGTYSFAKLQRMSPAEMCNYLMQTHHHYSQRMLPVIEHHIQQTAIQHHHQYPQLLLLAKIFDSFKHDFLAHIQYENQVVFTYIKKLEKFTIQFSNVLWLALKDFSMGDFIMKHHQDDDDMFNIRKLLNNYEVSKEDHLAYKVLMHELKSFESDLKAHSLIEEDMLIPRAIKLEEKLTQRAHELIRLN
;
A
#
# COMPACT_ATOMS: atom_id res chain seq x y z
N MET A 1 5.13 20.86 19.59
CA MET A 1 5.72 19.99 18.54
C MET A 1 7.10 20.48 18.09
N LEU A 2 7.24 21.75 17.66
CA LEU A 2 8.52 22.27 17.12
C LEU A 2 9.69 22.28 18.11
N ASP A 3 9.42 22.39 19.41
CA ASP A 3 10.42 22.44 20.50
C ASP A 3 10.77 21.04 21.05
N LYS A 4 10.15 19.97 20.53
CA LYS A 4 10.49 18.59 20.89
C LYS A 4 11.62 18.09 20.01
N SER A 5 12.50 17.26 20.61
CA SER A 5 13.51 16.53 19.82
C SER A 5 12.86 15.51 18.88
N LEU A 6 13.54 15.14 17.80
CA LEU A 6 13.02 14.11 16.91
C LEU A 6 12.89 12.76 17.64
N TYR A 7 13.76 12.48 18.60
CA TYR A 7 13.63 11.30 19.48
C TYR A 7 12.28 11.29 20.20
N GLU A 8 11.93 12.40 20.90
CA GLU A 8 10.66 12.52 21.64
C GLU A 8 9.44 12.39 20.72
N LEU A 9 9.51 12.96 19.52
CA LEU A 9 8.43 12.86 18.53
C LEU A 9 8.25 11.43 18.05
N LEU A 10 9.34 10.71 17.75
CA LEU A 10 9.26 9.33 17.28
C LEU A 10 8.84 8.36 18.39
N GLU A 11 9.26 8.56 19.64
CA GLU A 11 8.76 7.77 20.77
C GLU A 11 7.27 8.02 21.03
N GLN A 12 6.77 9.23 20.75
CA GLN A 12 5.37 9.56 20.87
C GLN A 12 4.54 8.87 19.77
N ASN A 13 5.04 8.88 18.53
CA ASN A 13 4.37 8.25 17.37
C ASN A 13 5.41 7.86 16.32
N HIS A 14 5.67 6.55 16.21
CA HIS A 14 6.64 5.99 15.27
C HIS A 14 6.31 6.32 13.81
N ALA A 15 5.04 6.49 13.45
CA ALA A 15 4.61 6.83 12.09
C ALA A 15 5.11 8.21 11.62
N TYR A 16 5.56 9.07 12.55
CA TYR A 16 6.17 10.35 12.17
C TYR A 16 7.47 10.18 11.37
N ALA A 17 8.19 9.06 11.52
CA ALA A 17 9.40 8.80 10.76
C ALA A 17 9.15 8.86 9.23
N SER A 18 8.11 8.17 8.74
CA SER A 18 7.74 8.19 7.33
C SER A 18 7.35 9.58 6.85
N VAL A 19 6.57 10.33 7.64
CA VAL A 19 6.16 11.70 7.28
C VAL A 19 7.36 12.64 7.21
N LEU A 20 8.27 12.55 8.19
CA LEU A 20 9.51 13.35 8.21
C LEU A 20 10.38 13.04 6.99
N HIS A 21 10.54 11.76 6.65
CA HIS A 21 11.26 11.35 5.45
C HIS A 21 10.65 11.95 4.18
N TRP A 22 9.32 11.95 4.01
CA TRP A 22 8.65 12.58 2.88
C TRP A 22 8.83 14.10 2.83
N CYS A 23 9.06 14.72 3.99
CA CYS A 23 9.41 16.14 4.08
C CYS A 23 10.92 16.39 3.81
N GLY A 24 11.72 15.37 3.52
CA GLY A 24 13.17 15.48 3.29
C GLY A 24 14.01 15.47 4.57
N ILE A 25 13.44 15.00 5.69
CA ILE A 25 14.09 14.89 6.99
C ILE A 25 14.32 13.43 7.33
N ASP A 26 15.57 12.98 7.27
CA ASP A 26 15.97 11.67 7.78
C ASP A 26 16.11 11.76 9.29
N ALA A 27 15.06 11.35 10.00
CA ALA A 27 14.91 11.64 11.42
C ALA A 27 16.02 11.02 12.28
N PHE A 28 16.58 9.88 11.86
CA PHE A 28 17.62 9.16 12.59
C PHE A 28 18.98 9.87 12.58
N ASP A 29 19.20 10.80 11.64
CA ASP A 29 20.41 11.62 11.59
C ASP A 29 20.38 12.78 12.59
N TYR A 30 19.20 13.09 13.19
CA TYR A 30 18.96 14.31 13.99
C TYR A 30 18.14 14.03 15.27
N LEU A 31 18.29 12.85 15.88
CA LEU A 31 17.46 12.43 17.02
C LEU A 31 17.48 13.40 18.21
N ASP A 32 18.65 14.00 18.48
CA ASP A 32 18.84 14.90 19.63
C ASP A 32 18.42 16.34 19.31
N GLU A 33 18.18 16.67 18.03
CA GLU A 33 17.81 18.01 17.59
C GLU A 33 16.30 18.24 17.68
N THR A 34 15.88 19.50 17.89
CA THR A 34 14.45 19.82 17.83
C THR A 34 13.95 19.85 16.39
N LEU A 35 12.67 19.55 16.17
CA LEU A 35 12.06 19.64 14.86
C LEU A 35 12.25 21.04 14.22
N GLY A 36 12.13 22.10 15.03
CA GLY A 36 12.34 23.48 14.57
C GLY A 36 13.76 23.74 14.09
N ASP A 37 14.77 23.19 14.77
CA ASP A 37 16.17 23.33 14.40
C ASP A 37 16.49 22.56 13.12
N VAL A 38 16.01 21.31 13.00
CA VAL A 38 16.21 20.50 11.80
C VAL A 38 15.56 21.15 10.58
N CYS A 39 14.36 21.68 10.71
CA CYS A 39 13.71 22.42 9.63
C CYS A 39 14.55 23.62 9.19
N ARG A 40 15.19 24.33 10.14
CA ARG A 40 16.07 25.47 9.85
C ARG A 40 17.35 25.01 9.16
N ILE A 41 18.01 23.95 9.65
CA ILE A 41 19.22 23.36 9.06
C ILE A 41 18.96 22.91 7.60
N LYS A 42 17.85 22.25 7.37
CA LYS A 42 17.45 21.72 6.05
C LYS A 42 16.79 22.76 5.13
N ASN A 43 16.54 23.97 5.62
CA ASN A 43 15.77 25.03 4.90
C ASN A 43 14.38 24.55 4.46
N ILE A 44 13.66 23.84 5.36
CA ILE A 44 12.32 23.31 5.14
C ILE A 44 11.31 24.13 5.92
N SER A 45 10.12 24.35 5.37
CA SER A 45 9.04 25.06 6.06
C SER A 45 8.54 24.26 7.25
N THR A 46 8.71 24.83 8.46
CA THR A 46 8.16 24.28 9.72
C THR A 46 6.64 24.13 9.66
N TYR A 47 5.95 25.04 9.01
CA TYR A 47 4.50 24.99 8.83
C TYR A 47 4.08 23.75 8.03
N ASN A 48 4.73 23.49 6.89
CA ASN A 48 4.40 22.34 6.04
C ASN A 48 4.65 21.02 6.75
N VAL A 49 5.76 20.91 7.48
CA VAL A 49 6.08 19.70 8.26
C VAL A 49 5.07 19.50 9.40
N ALA A 50 4.77 20.53 10.16
CA ALA A 50 3.79 20.44 11.24
C ALA A 50 2.39 20.09 10.73
N GLN A 51 2.00 20.65 9.58
CA GLN A 51 0.74 20.30 8.92
C GLN A 51 0.72 18.84 8.50
N ALA A 52 1.76 18.33 7.85
CA ALA A 52 1.85 16.94 7.42
C ALA A 52 1.76 15.96 8.61
N LEU A 53 2.43 16.26 9.71
CA LEU A 53 2.35 15.47 10.95
C LEU A 53 0.94 15.50 11.57
N SER A 54 0.26 16.65 11.54
CA SER A 54 -1.11 16.80 12.03
C SER A 54 -2.13 16.08 11.16
N GLU A 55 -1.93 16.10 9.84
CA GLU A 55 -2.79 15.37 8.89
C GLU A 55 -2.72 13.85 9.09
N LEU A 56 -1.56 13.31 9.47
CA LEU A 56 -1.42 11.90 9.83
C LEU A 56 -2.33 11.53 11.03
N GLU A 57 -2.44 12.39 12.03
CA GLU A 57 -3.30 12.16 13.20
C GLU A 57 -4.81 12.24 12.87
N SER A 58 -5.18 13.01 11.84
CA SER A 58 -6.58 13.26 11.45
C SER A 58 -7.12 12.35 10.36
N ASN A 59 -6.26 11.73 9.57
CA ASN A 59 -6.67 10.88 8.44
C ASN A 59 -7.13 9.50 8.93
N GLY A 60 -8.41 9.45 9.34
CA GLY A 60 -9.14 8.18 9.47
C GLY A 60 -9.36 7.54 8.09
N THR A 61 -9.15 6.23 8.02
CA THR A 61 -9.49 5.32 6.91
C THR A 61 -10.85 5.65 6.29
N TYR A 62 -10.97 5.53 4.98
CA TYR A 62 -12.26 5.64 4.28
C TYR A 62 -13.31 4.79 4.99
N SER A 63 -14.44 5.42 5.36
CA SER A 63 -15.56 4.70 5.98
C SER A 63 -16.00 3.56 5.04
N PHE A 64 -16.11 2.34 5.57
CA PHE A 64 -16.62 1.16 4.86
C PHE A 64 -17.93 1.45 4.11
N ALA A 65 -18.80 2.27 4.71
CA ALA A 65 -20.05 2.73 4.08
C ALA A 65 -19.83 3.55 2.80
N LYS A 66 -18.73 4.29 2.69
CA LYS A 66 -18.38 5.01 1.46
C LYS A 66 -17.91 4.06 0.37
N LEU A 67 -17.08 3.08 0.71
CA LEU A 67 -16.61 2.04 -0.22
C LEU A 67 -17.77 1.22 -0.78
N GLN A 68 -18.75 0.86 0.05
CA GLN A 68 -19.93 0.12 -0.40
C GLN A 68 -20.76 0.84 -1.47
N ARG A 69 -20.75 2.16 -1.49
CA ARG A 69 -21.51 3.00 -2.45
C ARG A 69 -20.76 3.26 -3.76
N MET A 70 -19.46 2.98 -3.80
CA MET A 70 -18.65 3.16 -5.00
C MET A 70 -19.07 2.17 -6.08
N SER A 71 -19.05 2.63 -7.34
CA SER A 71 -19.10 1.75 -8.49
C SER A 71 -17.81 0.93 -8.63
N PRO A 72 -17.80 -0.20 -9.38
CA PRO A 72 -16.55 -0.93 -9.64
C PRO A 72 -15.44 -0.07 -10.24
N ALA A 73 -15.76 0.86 -11.17
CA ALA A 73 -14.77 1.77 -11.73
C ALA A 73 -14.20 2.77 -10.71
N GLU A 74 -15.05 3.29 -9.80
CA GLU A 74 -14.62 4.14 -8.70
C GLU A 74 -13.73 3.38 -7.70
N MET A 75 -14.06 2.12 -7.39
CA MET A 75 -13.22 1.25 -6.55
C MET A 75 -11.86 0.97 -7.21
N CYS A 76 -11.82 0.68 -8.52
CA CYS A 76 -10.57 0.55 -9.26
C CYS A 76 -9.72 1.82 -9.16
N ASN A 77 -10.32 3.02 -9.28
CA ASN A 77 -9.59 4.28 -9.13
C ASN A 77 -9.03 4.46 -7.72
N TYR A 78 -9.79 4.10 -6.70
CA TYR A 78 -9.35 4.12 -5.30
C TYR A 78 -8.14 3.18 -5.08
N LEU A 79 -8.25 1.91 -5.51
CA LEU A 79 -7.17 0.92 -5.39
C LEU A 79 -5.92 1.34 -6.19
N MET A 80 -6.07 1.90 -7.39
CA MET A 80 -4.94 2.45 -8.15
C MET A 80 -4.22 3.60 -7.42
N GLN A 81 -4.95 4.47 -6.70
CA GLN A 81 -4.34 5.50 -5.87
C GLN A 81 -3.57 4.90 -4.69
N THR A 82 -4.10 3.84 -4.08
CA THR A 82 -3.43 3.09 -3.02
C THR A 82 -2.15 2.42 -3.54
N HIS A 83 -2.19 1.79 -4.72
CA HIS A 83 -1.00 1.23 -5.39
C HIS A 83 0.07 2.28 -5.66
N HIS A 84 -0.35 3.47 -6.11
CA HIS A 84 0.57 4.59 -6.29
C HIS A 84 1.20 5.03 -4.96
N HIS A 85 0.42 5.08 -3.89
CA HIS A 85 0.93 5.39 -2.55
C HIS A 85 1.95 4.35 -2.07
N TYR A 86 1.66 3.06 -2.25
CA TYR A 86 2.59 1.98 -1.91
C TYR A 86 3.90 2.09 -2.69
N SER A 87 3.81 2.18 -4.03
CA SER A 87 4.98 2.16 -4.90
C SER A 87 5.86 3.41 -4.78
N GLN A 88 5.27 4.60 -4.59
CA GLN A 88 6.00 5.86 -4.63
C GLN A 88 6.37 6.40 -3.23
N ARG A 89 5.73 5.90 -2.18
CA ARG A 89 5.94 6.43 -0.83
C ARG A 89 6.32 5.35 0.19
N MET A 90 5.47 4.35 0.41
CA MET A 90 5.68 3.41 1.52
C MET A 90 6.89 2.50 1.27
N LEU A 91 6.94 1.81 0.14
CA LEU A 91 8.04 0.88 -0.16
C LEU A 91 9.42 1.54 -0.16
N PRO A 92 9.63 2.73 -0.79
CA PRO A 92 10.92 3.41 -0.74
C PRO A 92 11.36 3.80 0.68
N VAL A 93 10.43 4.26 1.52
CA VAL A 93 10.73 4.65 2.92
C VAL A 93 11.09 3.43 3.75
N ILE A 94 10.30 2.36 3.68
CA ILE A 94 10.56 1.11 4.42
C ILE A 94 11.92 0.54 4.00
N GLU A 95 12.20 0.48 2.70
CA GLU A 95 13.50 0.01 2.17
C GLU A 95 14.66 0.84 2.71
N HIS A 96 14.54 2.17 2.69
CA HIS A 96 15.54 3.09 3.25
C HIS A 96 15.77 2.81 4.74
N HIS A 97 14.71 2.70 5.53
CA HIS A 97 14.82 2.44 6.97
C HIS A 97 15.38 1.04 7.27
N ILE A 98 15.06 0.02 6.47
CA ILE A 98 15.69 -1.31 6.57
C ILE A 98 17.20 -1.18 6.38
N GLN A 99 17.64 -0.50 5.32
CA GLN A 99 19.06 -0.33 4.99
C GLN A 99 19.79 0.46 6.08
N GLN A 100 19.25 1.59 6.51
CA GLN A 100 19.87 2.42 7.56
C GLN A 100 19.97 1.67 8.89
N THR A 101 18.89 1.02 9.33
CA THR A 101 18.88 0.26 10.57
C THR A 101 19.83 -0.94 10.51
N ALA A 102 19.92 -1.62 9.36
CA ALA A 102 20.86 -2.72 9.15
C ALA A 102 22.32 -2.23 9.22
N ILE A 103 22.66 -1.12 8.57
CA ILE A 103 24.03 -0.56 8.59
C ILE A 103 24.44 -0.21 10.04
N GLN A 104 23.57 0.43 10.79
CA GLN A 104 23.90 0.96 12.11
C GLN A 104 23.80 -0.10 13.22
N HIS A 105 22.89 -1.08 13.09
CA HIS A 105 22.51 -1.96 14.21
C HIS A 105 22.53 -3.46 13.88
N HIS A 106 23.15 -3.92 12.77
CA HIS A 106 23.19 -5.36 12.42
C HIS A 106 23.89 -6.25 13.48
N HIS A 107 24.80 -5.69 14.29
CA HIS A 107 25.42 -6.46 15.37
C HIS A 107 24.39 -6.82 16.48
N GLN A 108 23.45 -5.95 16.75
CA GLN A 108 22.37 -6.18 17.71
C GLN A 108 21.20 -6.94 17.08
N TYR A 109 20.90 -6.67 15.78
CA TYR A 109 19.79 -7.23 15.03
C TYR A 109 20.29 -7.90 13.72
N PRO A 110 20.99 -9.04 13.80
CA PRO A 110 21.59 -9.67 12.62
C PRO A 110 20.58 -10.10 11.55
N GLN A 111 19.33 -10.33 11.94
CA GLN A 111 18.24 -10.66 11.02
C GLN A 111 17.93 -9.54 10.00
N LEU A 112 18.32 -8.29 10.26
CA LEU A 112 18.10 -7.16 9.35
C LEU A 112 18.84 -7.31 8.02
N LEU A 113 20.00 -8.02 7.99
CA LEU A 113 20.72 -8.29 6.76
C LEU A 113 19.94 -9.26 5.84
N LEU A 114 19.23 -10.20 6.45
CA LEU A 114 18.34 -11.11 5.71
C LEU A 114 17.05 -10.42 5.31
N LEU A 115 16.50 -9.57 6.21
CA LEU A 115 15.33 -8.76 5.92
C LEU A 115 15.51 -7.91 4.67
N ALA A 116 16.66 -7.24 4.51
CA ALA A 116 16.93 -6.41 3.33
C ALA A 116 16.80 -7.19 2.03
N LYS A 117 17.29 -8.45 2.00
CA LYS A 117 17.18 -9.32 0.81
C LYS A 117 15.76 -9.80 0.56
N ILE A 118 15.05 -10.24 1.62
CA ILE A 118 13.67 -10.72 1.50
C ILE A 118 12.76 -9.57 1.07
N PHE A 119 12.96 -8.37 1.63
CA PHE A 119 12.16 -7.19 1.27
C PHE A 119 12.39 -6.73 -0.17
N ASP A 120 13.62 -6.83 -0.69
CA ASP A 120 13.91 -6.50 -2.09
C ASP A 120 13.19 -7.46 -3.05
N SER A 121 13.20 -8.77 -2.77
CA SER A 121 12.41 -9.75 -3.54
C SER A 121 10.92 -9.47 -3.45
N PHE A 122 10.39 -9.33 -2.23
CA PHE A 122 8.99 -8.97 -2.01
C PHE A 122 8.59 -7.72 -2.79
N LYS A 123 9.38 -6.64 -2.69
CA LYS A 123 9.10 -5.38 -3.39
C LYS A 123 9.02 -5.57 -4.90
N HIS A 124 9.94 -6.36 -5.48
CA HIS A 124 9.95 -6.65 -6.91
C HIS A 124 8.66 -7.35 -7.35
N ASP A 125 8.28 -8.42 -6.65
CA ASP A 125 7.11 -9.22 -6.97
C ASP A 125 5.82 -8.43 -6.76
N PHE A 126 5.73 -7.69 -5.66
CA PHE A 126 4.59 -6.84 -5.35
C PHE A 126 4.38 -5.71 -6.39
N LEU A 127 5.47 -5.05 -6.85
CA LEU A 127 5.36 -4.02 -7.89
C LEU A 127 4.90 -4.61 -9.23
N ALA A 128 5.34 -5.82 -9.59
CA ALA A 128 4.86 -6.51 -10.78
C ALA A 128 3.37 -6.88 -10.65
N HIS A 129 2.95 -7.33 -9.47
CA HIS A 129 1.56 -7.66 -9.14
C HIS A 129 0.63 -6.45 -9.30
N ILE A 130 0.88 -5.35 -8.59
CA ILE A 130 0.03 -4.14 -8.68
C ILE A 130 0.07 -3.50 -10.08
N GLN A 131 1.16 -3.65 -10.81
CA GLN A 131 1.22 -3.21 -12.21
C GLN A 131 0.28 -4.02 -13.10
N TYR A 132 0.26 -5.35 -12.94
CA TYR A 132 -0.65 -6.23 -13.67
C TYR A 132 -2.12 -5.89 -13.37
N GLU A 133 -2.47 -5.70 -12.11
CA GLU A 133 -3.82 -5.29 -11.70
C GLU A 133 -4.23 -3.97 -12.34
N ASN A 134 -3.39 -2.94 -12.23
CA ASN A 134 -3.66 -1.63 -12.80
C ASN A 134 -3.87 -1.66 -14.33
N GLN A 135 -3.00 -2.39 -15.04
CA GLN A 135 -2.97 -2.37 -16.50
C GLN A 135 -3.97 -3.34 -17.13
N VAL A 136 -4.21 -4.49 -16.51
CA VAL A 136 -5.04 -5.56 -17.06
C VAL A 136 -6.39 -5.63 -16.34
N VAL A 137 -6.38 -5.95 -15.04
CA VAL A 137 -7.60 -6.26 -14.27
C VAL A 137 -8.51 -5.05 -14.15
N PHE A 138 -8.00 -3.94 -13.61
CA PHE A 138 -8.81 -2.73 -13.39
C PHE A 138 -9.21 -2.07 -14.71
N THR A 139 -8.36 -2.17 -15.72
CA THR A 139 -8.72 -1.72 -17.08
C THR A 139 -9.87 -2.54 -17.64
N TYR A 140 -9.88 -3.86 -17.44
CA TYR A 140 -10.97 -4.74 -17.85
C TYR A 140 -12.26 -4.42 -17.09
N ILE A 141 -12.21 -4.32 -15.75
CA ILE A 141 -13.38 -4.00 -14.92
C ILE A 141 -14.03 -2.66 -15.34
N LYS A 142 -13.22 -1.63 -15.58
CA LYS A 142 -13.70 -0.32 -16.08
C LYS A 142 -14.37 -0.44 -17.46
N LYS A 143 -13.86 -1.31 -18.33
CA LYS A 143 -14.51 -1.61 -19.62
C LYS A 143 -15.85 -2.30 -19.40
N LEU A 144 -15.93 -3.33 -18.54
CA LEU A 144 -17.20 -4.01 -18.23
C LEU A 144 -18.26 -3.01 -17.78
N GLU A 145 -17.94 -2.11 -16.84
CA GLU A 145 -18.89 -1.09 -16.37
C GLU A 145 -19.35 -0.17 -17.50
N LYS A 146 -18.44 0.32 -18.32
CA LYS A 146 -18.76 1.16 -19.48
C LYS A 146 -19.72 0.46 -20.45
N PHE A 147 -19.55 -0.82 -20.67
CA PHE A 147 -20.37 -1.61 -21.57
C PHE A 147 -21.79 -1.90 -21.05
N THR A 148 -22.04 -1.73 -19.74
CA THR A 148 -23.43 -1.76 -19.23
C THR A 148 -24.27 -0.61 -19.80
N ILE A 149 -23.63 0.52 -20.14
CA ILE A 149 -24.26 1.72 -20.68
C ILE A 149 -24.28 1.67 -22.22
N GLN A 150 -23.17 1.30 -22.85
CA GLN A 150 -23.02 1.24 -24.30
C GLN A 150 -22.53 -0.15 -24.73
N PHE A 151 -23.48 -1.01 -25.06
CA PHE A 151 -23.15 -2.32 -25.58
C PHE A 151 -22.61 -2.20 -27.03
N SER A 152 -21.48 -2.82 -27.32
CA SER A 152 -20.86 -2.83 -28.64
C SER A 152 -20.25 -4.20 -28.98
N ASN A 153 -20.10 -4.51 -30.28
CA ASN A 153 -19.44 -5.75 -30.71
C ASN A 153 -17.98 -5.86 -30.28
N VAL A 154 -17.32 -4.73 -29.96
CA VAL A 154 -15.96 -4.69 -29.39
C VAL A 154 -15.92 -5.31 -27.99
N LEU A 155 -17.03 -5.28 -27.26
CA LEU A 155 -17.17 -5.95 -25.97
C LEU A 155 -16.95 -7.46 -26.07
N TRP A 156 -17.54 -8.10 -27.10
CA TRP A 156 -17.43 -9.54 -27.27
C TRP A 156 -15.99 -10.02 -27.45
N LEU A 157 -15.15 -9.23 -28.12
CA LEU A 157 -13.71 -9.51 -28.23
C LEU A 157 -13.03 -9.34 -26.88
N ALA A 158 -13.35 -8.28 -26.14
CA ALA A 158 -12.76 -8.05 -24.80
C ALA A 158 -13.10 -9.16 -23.80
N LEU A 159 -14.33 -9.71 -23.84
CA LEU A 159 -14.75 -10.82 -22.98
C LEU A 159 -14.09 -12.17 -23.34
N LYS A 160 -13.50 -12.30 -24.53
CA LYS A 160 -12.76 -13.51 -24.94
C LYS A 160 -11.30 -13.48 -24.52
N ASP A 161 -10.71 -12.28 -24.42
CA ASP A 161 -9.28 -12.12 -24.17
C ASP A 161 -8.93 -12.19 -22.68
N PHE A 162 -9.90 -11.97 -21.78
CA PHE A 162 -9.71 -11.98 -20.33
C PHE A 162 -11.00 -12.43 -19.63
N SER A 163 -10.86 -13.16 -18.53
CA SER A 163 -11.96 -13.60 -17.67
C SER A 163 -11.62 -13.35 -16.21
N MET A 164 -12.58 -12.83 -15.45
CA MET A 164 -12.44 -12.69 -13.99
C MET A 164 -12.27 -14.04 -13.30
N GLY A 165 -12.89 -15.11 -13.86
CA GLY A 165 -12.74 -16.47 -13.34
C GLY A 165 -11.30 -16.98 -13.44
N ASP A 166 -10.64 -16.78 -14.60
CA ASP A 166 -9.24 -17.17 -14.81
C ASP A 166 -8.28 -16.33 -13.94
N PHE A 167 -8.61 -15.07 -13.73
CA PHE A 167 -7.84 -14.20 -12.83
C PHE A 167 -7.88 -14.73 -11.40
N ILE A 168 -9.05 -15.02 -10.85
CA ILE A 168 -9.21 -15.51 -9.47
C ILE A 168 -8.47 -16.83 -9.26
N MET A 169 -8.56 -17.77 -10.20
CA MET A 169 -7.86 -19.06 -10.10
C MET A 169 -6.34 -18.90 -9.99
N LYS A 170 -5.77 -17.84 -10.56
CA LYS A 170 -4.34 -17.54 -10.49
C LYS A 170 -3.98 -16.70 -9.26
N HIS A 171 -4.88 -15.81 -8.84
CA HIS A 171 -4.65 -14.85 -7.77
C HIS A 171 -4.67 -15.49 -6.37
N HIS A 172 -5.51 -16.50 -6.14
CA HIS A 172 -5.59 -17.20 -4.85
C HIS A 172 -4.35 -18.05 -4.48
N GLN A 173 -3.30 -18.07 -5.30
CA GLN A 173 -2.09 -18.83 -5.02
C GLN A 173 -1.01 -18.04 -4.25
N ASP A 174 -1.20 -16.73 -4.03
CA ASP A 174 -0.19 -15.82 -3.43
C ASP A 174 -0.62 -15.35 -2.01
N ASP A 175 -0.96 -16.30 -1.12
CA ASP A 175 -1.79 -16.07 0.08
C ASP A 175 -1.19 -15.28 1.24
N ASP A 176 0.07 -14.92 1.31
CA ASP A 176 0.60 -14.03 2.37
C ASP A 176 2.00 -13.51 2.00
N ASP A 177 2.04 -12.50 1.18
CA ASP A 177 3.27 -11.85 0.73
C ASP A 177 4.21 -11.42 1.87
N MET A 178 3.66 -11.04 3.02
CA MET A 178 4.42 -10.60 4.19
C MET A 178 4.78 -11.74 5.16
N PHE A 179 4.36 -12.97 4.91
CA PHE A 179 4.56 -14.10 5.84
C PHE A 179 6.03 -14.31 6.23
N ASN A 180 6.93 -14.33 5.24
CA ASN A 180 8.35 -14.56 5.50
C ASN A 180 8.98 -13.42 6.29
N ILE A 181 8.59 -12.16 6.00
CA ILE A 181 9.04 -10.96 6.72
C ILE A 181 8.53 -10.99 8.16
N ARG A 182 7.23 -11.22 8.34
CA ARG A 182 6.60 -11.31 9.66
C ARG A 182 7.21 -12.43 10.51
N LYS A 183 7.44 -13.61 9.92
CA LYS A 183 8.08 -14.73 10.61
C LYS A 183 9.53 -14.44 11.00
N LEU A 184 10.32 -13.84 10.11
CA LEU A 184 11.70 -13.43 10.39
C LEU A 184 11.79 -12.45 11.56
N LEU A 185 10.79 -11.56 11.67
CA LEU A 185 10.74 -10.48 12.66
C LEU A 185 9.88 -10.80 13.89
N ASN A 186 9.60 -12.08 14.13
CA ASN A 186 8.81 -12.52 15.28
C ASN A 186 7.51 -11.71 15.48
N ASN A 187 6.71 -11.57 14.41
CA ASN A 187 5.46 -10.80 14.40
C ASN A 187 5.62 -9.30 14.75
N TYR A 188 6.79 -8.72 14.44
CA TYR A 188 7.13 -7.32 14.74
C TYR A 188 7.14 -6.96 16.23
N GLU A 189 7.39 -7.95 17.09
CA GLU A 189 7.49 -7.73 18.52
C GLU A 189 8.74 -6.89 18.86
N VAL A 190 8.56 -5.92 19.74
CA VAL A 190 9.63 -5.04 20.24
C VAL A 190 9.62 -4.99 21.75
N SER A 191 10.81 -4.83 22.35
CA SER A 191 10.99 -4.59 23.78
C SER A 191 11.21 -3.11 24.06
N LYS A 192 11.17 -2.72 25.35
CA LYS A 192 11.46 -1.35 25.76
C LYS A 192 12.93 -0.99 25.53
N GLU A 193 13.81 -1.98 25.64
CA GLU A 193 15.26 -1.85 25.52
C GLU A 193 15.73 -1.79 24.05
N ASP A 194 14.83 -2.09 23.09
CA ASP A 194 15.18 -2.03 21.66
C ASP A 194 15.46 -0.60 21.22
N HIS A 195 16.39 -0.49 20.29
CA HIS A 195 16.76 0.78 19.71
C HIS A 195 15.57 1.42 18.98
N LEU A 196 15.44 2.76 19.07
CA LEU A 196 14.30 3.48 18.47
C LEU A 196 14.14 3.20 16.97
N ALA A 197 15.25 3.18 16.20
CA ALA A 197 15.20 2.87 14.78
C ALA A 197 14.60 1.48 14.49
N TYR A 198 14.92 0.48 15.32
CA TYR A 198 14.33 -0.85 15.20
C TYR A 198 12.83 -0.83 15.52
N LYS A 199 12.41 -0.14 16.60
CA LYS A 199 10.99 0.01 16.96
C LYS A 199 10.18 0.68 15.84
N VAL A 200 10.73 1.76 15.26
CA VAL A 200 10.10 2.47 14.12
C VAL A 200 9.97 1.54 12.94
N LEU A 201 11.01 0.82 12.55
CA LEU A 201 10.99 -0.12 11.43
C LEU A 201 9.94 -1.23 11.63
N MET A 202 9.85 -1.82 12.85
CA MET A 202 8.83 -2.82 13.17
C MET A 202 7.42 -2.26 13.06
N HIS A 203 7.21 -1.02 13.52
CA HIS A 203 5.94 -0.34 13.40
C HIS A 203 5.55 -0.09 11.92
N GLU A 204 6.47 0.38 11.10
CA GLU A 204 6.23 0.63 9.67
C GLU A 204 5.87 -0.62 8.91
N LEU A 205 6.62 -1.72 9.10
CA LEU A 205 6.33 -3.01 8.47
C LEU A 205 4.98 -3.57 8.90
N LYS A 206 4.65 -3.48 10.19
CA LYS A 206 3.35 -3.91 10.73
C LYS A 206 2.19 -3.08 10.17
N SER A 207 2.38 -1.76 10.07
CA SER A 207 1.37 -0.85 9.50
C SER A 207 1.17 -1.13 8.01
N PHE A 208 2.26 -1.32 7.27
CA PHE A 208 2.19 -1.67 5.86
C PHE A 208 1.47 -3.00 5.62
N GLU A 209 1.76 -4.04 6.41
CA GLU A 209 1.05 -5.31 6.33
C GLU A 209 -0.45 -5.16 6.64
N SER A 210 -0.80 -4.32 7.63
CA SER A 210 -2.19 -4.03 7.96
C SER A 210 -2.92 -3.33 6.82
N ASP A 211 -2.25 -2.39 6.15
CA ASP A 211 -2.78 -1.69 4.98
C ASP A 211 -2.96 -2.63 3.78
N LEU A 212 -2.00 -3.54 3.53
CA LEU A 212 -2.13 -4.56 2.49
C LEU A 212 -3.34 -5.45 2.74
N LYS A 213 -3.55 -5.93 3.98
CA LYS A 213 -4.72 -6.73 4.35
C LYS A 213 -6.04 -5.99 4.12
N ALA A 214 -6.10 -4.71 4.49
CA ALA A 214 -7.29 -3.89 4.24
C ALA A 214 -7.54 -3.68 2.73
N HIS A 215 -6.47 -3.51 1.96
CA HIS A 215 -6.51 -3.42 0.50
C HIS A 215 -7.05 -4.70 -0.13
N SER A 216 -6.49 -5.86 0.22
CA SER A 216 -6.96 -7.17 -0.27
C SER A 216 -8.43 -7.43 0.04
N LEU A 217 -8.89 -7.09 1.25
CA LEU A 217 -10.32 -7.22 1.62
C LEU A 217 -11.23 -6.35 0.72
N ILE A 218 -10.81 -5.14 0.35
CA ILE A 218 -11.60 -4.30 -0.57
C ILE A 218 -11.64 -4.93 -1.95
N GLU A 219 -10.54 -5.46 -2.41
CA GLU A 219 -10.44 -6.08 -3.71
C GLU A 219 -11.22 -7.39 -3.79
N GLU A 220 -10.93 -8.32 -2.90
CA GLU A 220 -11.48 -9.68 -2.91
C GLU A 220 -12.94 -9.74 -2.49
N ASP A 221 -13.33 -9.02 -1.44
CA ASP A 221 -14.69 -9.09 -0.89
C ASP A 221 -15.67 -8.10 -1.54
N MET A 222 -15.14 -7.03 -2.18
CA MET A 222 -16.01 -5.98 -2.70
C MET A 222 -15.90 -5.80 -4.21
N LEU A 223 -14.69 -5.64 -4.78
CA LEU A 223 -14.50 -5.33 -6.20
C LEU A 223 -14.71 -6.57 -7.07
N ILE A 224 -13.98 -7.65 -6.79
CA ILE A 224 -13.99 -8.88 -7.60
C ILE A 224 -15.39 -9.48 -7.72
N PRO A 225 -16.20 -9.66 -6.64
CA PRO A 225 -17.54 -10.21 -6.76
C PRO A 225 -18.48 -9.34 -7.59
N ARG A 226 -18.29 -8.02 -7.58
CA ARG A 226 -19.07 -7.10 -8.42
C ARG A 226 -18.65 -7.18 -9.89
N ALA A 227 -17.36 -7.32 -10.14
CA ALA A 227 -16.82 -7.49 -11.50
C ALA A 227 -17.32 -8.78 -12.16
N ILE A 228 -17.35 -9.89 -11.41
CA ILE A 228 -17.92 -11.17 -11.87
C ILE A 228 -19.38 -11.00 -12.28
N LYS A 229 -20.20 -10.40 -11.41
CA LYS A 229 -21.63 -10.16 -11.73
C LYS A 229 -21.83 -9.30 -12.97
N LEU A 230 -20.95 -8.31 -13.20
CA LEU A 230 -20.97 -7.50 -14.42
C LEU A 230 -20.61 -8.34 -15.65
N GLU A 231 -19.56 -9.14 -15.56
CA GLU A 231 -19.11 -10.02 -16.65
C GLU A 231 -20.21 -11.03 -17.03
N GLU A 232 -20.80 -11.71 -16.06
CA GLU A 232 -21.91 -12.66 -16.28
C GLU A 232 -23.11 -12.01 -16.97
N LYS A 233 -23.55 -10.84 -16.47
CA LYS A 233 -24.66 -10.09 -17.04
C LYS A 233 -24.40 -9.68 -18.50
N LEU A 234 -23.18 -9.23 -18.80
CA LEU A 234 -22.81 -8.80 -20.14
C LEU A 234 -22.67 -10.00 -21.08
N THR A 235 -22.15 -11.12 -20.61
CA THR A 235 -22.04 -12.37 -21.37
C THR A 235 -23.41 -12.91 -21.73
N GLN A 236 -24.36 -12.92 -20.80
CA GLN A 236 -25.76 -13.32 -21.09
C GLN A 236 -26.37 -12.41 -22.14
N ARG A 237 -26.25 -11.11 -22.01
CA ARG A 237 -26.77 -10.14 -22.97
C ARG A 237 -26.15 -10.31 -24.37
N ALA A 238 -24.85 -10.61 -24.43
CA ALA A 238 -24.17 -10.87 -25.70
C ALA A 238 -24.72 -12.12 -26.39
N HIS A 239 -24.95 -13.21 -25.64
CA HIS A 239 -25.54 -14.43 -26.18
C HIS A 239 -26.97 -14.24 -26.69
N GLU A 240 -27.79 -13.45 -25.99
CA GLU A 240 -29.16 -13.12 -26.43
C GLU A 240 -29.15 -12.38 -27.78
N LEU A 241 -28.27 -11.39 -27.94
CA LEU A 241 -28.14 -10.62 -29.18
C LEU A 241 -27.65 -11.48 -30.37
N ILE A 242 -26.78 -12.46 -30.14
CA ILE A 242 -26.32 -13.40 -31.17
C ILE A 242 -27.45 -14.34 -31.59
N ARG A 243 -28.36 -14.73 -30.70
CA ARG A 243 -29.49 -15.62 -31.02
C ARG A 243 -30.60 -14.91 -31.78
N LEU A 244 -30.68 -13.58 -31.72
CA LEU A 244 -31.71 -12.76 -32.38
C LEU A 244 -31.33 -12.29 -33.78
N ASN A 245 -30.06 -12.48 -34.18
CA ASN A 245 -29.54 -12.19 -35.52
C ASN A 245 -29.23 -13.48 -36.30
#